data_5f270da51c2d4672ddbaee3da9d4ce00
#
_entry.id   5f270da51c2d4672ddbaee3da9d4ce00
#
_cell.length_a   1.000
_cell.length_b   1.000
_cell.length_c   1.000
_cell.angle_alpha   90.00
_cell.angle_beta   90.00
_cell.angle_gamma   90.00
#
_symmetry.space_group_name_H-M   'P 1'
#
loop_
_entity.id
_entity.type
_entity.pdbx_description
1 polymer ?
#
loop_
_entity_poly.entity_id
_entity_poly.type
_entity_poly.pdbx_seq_one_letter_code
_entity_poly.pdbx_strand_id
1 'polypeptide(L)'
;LFRSSAASDVYKRQVLNMGSSSNLSSISINVGKDDGVVINQPVIIPDGVIGKTVVVGKTNSIAQLITDVNFRIPVRIFPSGSVGILRYLYDDFCEIREVQKNAQIDIGNPVKTSGFSNIYPPNLPVGDVIEIQDERGSFQKIVKVKISSNIGSLLNVFVIQDSLNE
;
A
#
# COMPACT_ATOMS: atom_id res chain seq x y z
N LEU A 1 -12.04 -10.50 -13.23
CA LEU A 1 -10.65 -10.49 -13.70
C LEU A 1 -10.30 -9.10 -14.22
N PHE A 2 -9.39 -8.45 -13.57
CA PHE A 2 -8.80 -7.20 -14.07
C PHE A 2 -7.43 -7.50 -14.65
N ARG A 3 -7.19 -7.10 -15.88
CA ARG A 3 -5.85 -7.09 -16.48
C ARG A 3 -5.38 -5.65 -16.57
N SER A 4 -4.24 -5.34 -15.95
CA SER A 4 -3.57 -4.08 -16.20
C SER A 4 -2.82 -4.17 -17.53
N SER A 5 -2.65 -3.02 -18.21
CA SER A 5 -1.87 -2.93 -19.45
C SER A 5 -0.38 -3.26 -19.29
N ALA A 6 0.09 -3.52 -18.07
CA ALA A 6 1.48 -3.79 -17.72
C ALA A 6 1.75 -5.26 -17.38
N ALA A 7 1.00 -6.22 -17.92
CA ALA A 7 1.20 -7.65 -17.76
C ALA A 7 1.05 -8.20 -16.32
N SER A 8 0.26 -7.51 -15.48
CA SER A 8 -0.11 -8.01 -14.15
C SER A 8 -1.55 -8.52 -14.15
N ASP A 9 -1.77 -9.72 -13.63
CA ASP A 9 -3.10 -10.26 -13.44
C ASP A 9 -3.63 -9.92 -12.05
N VAL A 10 -4.90 -9.49 -11.99
CA VAL A 10 -5.58 -9.11 -10.75
C VAL A 10 -6.76 -10.02 -10.52
N TYR A 11 -6.81 -10.66 -9.36
CA TYR A 11 -7.88 -11.59 -8.99
C TYR A 11 -8.63 -11.08 -7.76
N LYS A 12 -9.97 -11.06 -7.86
CA LYS A 12 -10.83 -10.74 -6.73
C LYS A 12 -10.85 -11.91 -5.74
N ARG A 13 -10.57 -11.62 -4.47
CA ARG A 13 -10.54 -12.61 -3.40
C ARG A 13 -11.32 -12.13 -2.18
N GLN A 14 -11.90 -13.07 -1.47
CA GLN A 14 -12.69 -12.79 -0.27
C GLN A 14 -11.78 -12.71 0.95
N VAL A 15 -12.04 -11.72 1.80
CA VAL A 15 -11.44 -11.63 3.13
C VAL A 15 -12.13 -12.62 4.04
N LEU A 16 -11.35 -13.55 4.65
CA LEU A 16 -11.87 -14.59 5.53
C LEU A 16 -11.91 -14.15 6.98
N ASN A 17 -10.92 -13.39 7.42
CA ASN A 17 -10.81 -12.95 8.80
C ASN A 17 -10.05 -11.63 8.87
N MET A 18 -10.63 -10.68 9.58
CA MET A 18 -10.02 -9.37 9.82
C MET A 18 -9.42 -9.23 11.21
N GLY A 19 -9.53 -10.23 12.07
CA GLY A 19 -9.13 -10.10 13.46
C GLY A 19 -10.07 -9.20 14.26
N SER A 20 -9.90 -9.18 15.57
CA SER A 20 -10.76 -8.43 16.50
C SER A 20 -10.10 -7.20 17.13
N SER A 21 -8.89 -6.82 16.69
CA SER A 21 -8.16 -5.69 17.26
C SER A 21 -8.51 -4.39 16.57
N SER A 22 -8.50 -3.30 17.34
CA SER A 22 -8.71 -1.93 16.82
C SER A 22 -7.61 -1.48 15.85
N ASN A 23 -6.45 -2.14 15.87
CA ASN A 23 -5.33 -1.90 14.96
C ASN A 23 -5.11 -3.15 14.09
N LEU A 24 -5.79 -3.20 12.98
CA LEU A 24 -5.66 -4.30 12.04
C LEU A 24 -4.28 -4.28 11.38
N SER A 25 -3.47 -5.31 11.62
CA SER A 25 -2.13 -5.45 11.01
C SER A 25 -2.11 -6.48 9.88
N SER A 26 -3.09 -7.39 9.84
CA SER A 26 -3.15 -8.44 8.82
C SER A 26 -4.59 -8.91 8.58
N ILE A 27 -4.79 -9.52 7.41
CA ILE A 27 -6.03 -10.22 7.05
C ILE A 27 -5.71 -11.58 6.45
N SER A 28 -6.64 -12.52 6.60
CA SER A 28 -6.60 -13.79 5.89
C SER A 28 -7.49 -13.72 4.64
N ILE A 29 -6.99 -14.22 3.52
CA ILE A 29 -7.71 -14.24 2.24
C ILE A 29 -7.79 -15.66 1.68
N ASN A 30 -8.84 -15.97 0.91
CA ASN A 30 -9.14 -17.31 0.41
C ASN A 30 -8.43 -17.65 -0.89
N VAL A 31 -7.15 -17.35 -0.97
CA VAL A 31 -6.30 -17.64 -2.14
C VAL A 31 -4.92 -18.07 -1.66
N GLY A 32 -4.30 -18.99 -2.34
CA GLY A 32 -3.00 -19.54 -1.95
C GLY A 32 -2.20 -20.05 -3.13
N LYS A 33 -1.28 -20.96 -2.84
CA LYS A 33 -0.37 -21.56 -3.86
C LYS A 33 -1.12 -22.21 -5.02
N ASP A 34 -2.26 -22.83 -4.74
CA ASP A 34 -3.09 -23.48 -5.77
C ASP A 34 -3.61 -22.47 -6.83
N ASP A 35 -3.70 -21.18 -6.44
CA ASP A 35 -4.12 -20.10 -7.31
C ASP A 35 -2.95 -19.31 -7.89
N GLY A 36 -1.73 -19.75 -7.66
CA GLY A 36 -0.51 -19.09 -8.15
C GLY A 36 -0.03 -17.92 -7.30
N VAL A 37 -0.54 -17.77 -6.07
CA VAL A 37 -0.11 -16.70 -5.16
C VAL A 37 1.25 -17.04 -4.56
N VAL A 38 2.11 -16.05 -4.50
CA VAL A 38 3.40 -16.09 -3.82
C VAL A 38 3.51 -14.94 -2.82
N ILE A 39 4.52 -14.96 -1.97
CA ILE A 39 4.78 -13.85 -1.04
C ILE A 39 5.15 -12.57 -1.79
N ASN A 40 4.95 -11.42 -1.13
CA ASN A 40 5.28 -10.10 -1.67
C ASN A 40 4.49 -9.74 -2.93
N GLN A 41 3.25 -10.16 -3.03
CA GLN A 41 2.32 -9.68 -4.05
C GLN A 41 1.41 -8.59 -3.47
N PRO A 42 1.22 -7.48 -4.19
CA PRO A 42 0.36 -6.39 -3.72
C PRO A 42 -1.08 -6.85 -3.54
N VAL A 43 -1.71 -6.35 -2.48
CA VAL A 43 -3.13 -6.53 -2.23
C VAL A 43 -3.79 -5.16 -2.29
N ILE A 44 -4.80 -5.03 -3.14
CA ILE A 44 -5.48 -3.76 -3.42
C ILE A 44 -6.99 -3.89 -3.30
N ILE A 45 -7.63 -2.74 -3.15
CA ILE A 45 -9.06 -2.53 -3.39
C ILE A 45 -9.19 -1.40 -4.42
N PRO A 46 -10.40 -1.12 -4.95
CA PRO A 46 -10.55 -0.03 -5.91
C PRO A 46 -9.99 1.32 -5.43
N ASP A 47 -10.05 1.60 -4.13
CA ASP A 47 -9.55 2.86 -3.55
C ASP A 47 -8.02 2.93 -3.43
N GLY A 48 -7.32 1.82 -3.53
CA GLY A 48 -5.85 1.80 -3.49
C GLY A 48 -5.24 0.57 -2.84
N VAL A 49 -3.96 0.70 -2.53
CA VAL A 49 -3.16 -0.36 -1.89
C VAL A 49 -3.59 -0.54 -0.45
N ILE A 50 -3.77 -1.80 -0.03
CA ILE A 50 -4.07 -2.14 1.36
C ILE A 50 -2.97 -2.97 2.02
N GLY A 51 -2.08 -3.59 1.24
CA GLY A 51 -1.01 -4.40 1.80
C GLY A 51 -0.30 -5.28 0.78
N LYS A 52 0.31 -6.33 1.28
CA LYS A 52 0.99 -7.36 0.49
C LYS A 52 0.87 -8.73 1.14
N THR A 53 0.98 -9.78 0.34
CA THR A 53 1.02 -11.15 0.85
C THR A 53 2.34 -11.40 1.60
N VAL A 54 2.27 -12.01 2.77
CA VAL A 54 3.44 -12.31 3.62
C VAL A 54 3.54 -13.79 3.98
N VAL A 55 2.41 -14.47 4.11
CA VAL A 55 2.35 -15.92 4.32
C VAL A 55 1.42 -16.52 3.28
N VAL A 56 1.87 -17.54 2.57
CA VAL A 56 1.08 -18.19 1.52
C VAL A 56 0.96 -19.67 1.83
N GLY A 57 -0.25 -20.11 2.17
CA GLY A 57 -0.61 -21.51 2.30
C GLY A 57 -1.14 -22.09 0.99
N LYS A 58 -1.61 -23.33 1.02
CA LYS A 58 -2.12 -24.00 -0.15
C LYS A 58 -3.36 -23.32 -0.73
N THR A 59 -4.33 -23.00 0.12
CA THR A 59 -5.64 -22.44 -0.27
C THR A 59 -5.92 -21.07 0.34
N ASN A 60 -5.17 -20.67 1.34
CA ASN A 60 -5.33 -19.41 2.07
C ASN A 60 -4.00 -18.69 2.18
N SER A 61 -4.05 -17.38 2.30
CA SER A 61 -2.87 -16.54 2.50
C SER A 61 -3.14 -15.47 3.55
N ILE A 62 -2.07 -14.93 4.12
CA ILE A 62 -2.12 -13.79 5.02
C ILE A 62 -1.50 -12.60 4.31
N ALA A 63 -2.21 -11.47 4.32
CA ALA A 63 -1.73 -10.19 3.84
C ALA A 63 -1.39 -9.29 5.03
N GLN A 64 -0.18 -8.71 5.01
CA GLN A 64 0.19 -7.62 5.90
C GLN A 64 -0.46 -6.34 5.39
N LEU A 65 -1.14 -5.62 6.27
CA LEU A 65 -1.84 -4.39 5.91
C LEU A 65 -0.95 -3.15 6.06
N ILE A 66 -1.31 -2.11 5.32
CA ILE A 66 -0.68 -0.79 5.41
C ILE A 66 -0.78 -0.18 6.82
N THR A 67 -1.73 -0.63 7.63
CA THR A 67 -1.91 -0.26 9.03
C THR A 67 -1.06 -1.05 10.02
N ASP A 68 -0.18 -1.93 9.55
CA ASP A 68 0.86 -2.53 10.37
C ASP A 68 2.03 -1.52 10.54
N VAL A 69 2.47 -1.33 11.78
CA VAL A 69 3.58 -0.42 12.11
C VAL A 69 4.91 -0.80 11.45
N ASN A 70 5.06 -2.06 11.05
CA ASN A 70 6.24 -2.56 10.34
C ASN A 70 6.11 -2.49 8.82
N PHE A 71 4.95 -2.11 8.29
CA PHE A 71 4.74 -1.99 6.86
C PHE A 71 5.48 -0.78 6.29
N ARG A 72 6.17 -0.98 5.18
CA ARG A 72 6.88 0.07 4.45
C ARG A 72 6.54 -0.04 2.97
N ILE A 73 6.27 1.08 2.33
CA ILE A 73 5.96 1.14 0.91
C ILE A 73 6.61 2.37 0.28
N PRO A 74 7.39 2.19 -0.81
CA PRO A 74 7.93 3.31 -1.57
C PRO A 74 6.81 4.04 -2.31
N VAL A 75 6.74 5.35 -2.11
CA VAL A 75 5.69 6.19 -2.68
C VAL A 75 6.27 7.40 -3.40
N ARG A 76 5.41 8.02 -4.22
CA ARG A 76 5.68 9.28 -4.90
C ARG A 76 4.51 10.23 -4.69
N ILE A 77 4.84 11.49 -4.43
CA ILE A 77 3.86 12.57 -4.26
C ILE A 77 3.73 13.31 -5.58
N PHE A 78 2.52 13.54 -6.04
CA PHE A 78 2.25 14.26 -7.30
C PHE A 78 1.62 15.63 -7.02
N PRO A 79 1.88 16.65 -7.85
CA PRO A 79 2.63 16.62 -9.10
C PRO A 79 4.15 16.79 -8.98
N SER A 80 4.70 17.03 -7.78
CA SER A 80 6.12 17.30 -7.58
C SER A 80 7.03 16.15 -8.02
N GLY A 81 6.55 14.91 -7.92
CA GLY A 81 7.35 13.71 -8.19
C GLY A 81 8.28 13.31 -7.05
N SER A 82 8.17 13.94 -5.90
CA SER A 82 9.00 13.65 -4.73
C SER A 82 8.74 12.23 -4.22
N VAL A 83 9.80 11.50 -3.92
CA VAL A 83 9.75 10.11 -3.46
C VAL A 83 10.09 10.00 -1.98
N GLY A 84 9.61 8.95 -1.35
CA GLY A 84 9.91 8.63 0.03
C GLY A 84 9.32 7.28 0.41
N ILE A 85 9.52 6.90 1.66
CA ILE A 85 8.97 5.66 2.23
C ILE A 85 7.85 6.02 3.19
N LEU A 86 6.66 5.47 2.91
CA LEU A 86 5.48 5.66 3.73
C LEU A 86 5.43 4.59 4.83
N ARG A 87 5.06 5.02 6.03
CA ARG A 87 4.83 4.14 7.18
C ARG A 87 3.61 4.57 7.99
N TYR A 88 2.96 3.60 8.59
CA TYR A 88 1.77 3.81 9.42
C TYR A 88 2.08 4.52 10.73
N LEU A 89 1.18 5.41 11.14
CA LEU A 89 1.21 6.08 12.44
C LEU A 89 0.11 5.58 13.37
N TYR A 90 -1.13 5.96 13.07
CA TYR A 90 -2.33 5.62 13.84
C TYR A 90 -3.57 5.92 13.00
N ASP A 91 -4.70 5.35 13.34
CA ASP A 91 -5.98 5.53 12.63
C ASP A 91 -5.84 5.34 11.11
N ASP A 92 -6.17 6.38 10.33
CA ASP A 92 -6.04 6.38 8.87
C ASP A 92 -4.78 7.12 8.40
N PHE A 93 -3.84 7.36 9.29
CA PHE A 93 -2.72 8.26 9.05
C PHE A 93 -1.40 7.52 8.93
N CYS A 94 -0.66 7.92 7.91
CA CYS A 94 0.71 7.50 7.64
C CYS A 94 1.61 8.73 7.53
N GLU A 95 2.91 8.51 7.53
CA GLU A 95 3.88 9.57 7.25
C GLU A 95 4.89 9.12 6.20
N ILE A 96 5.37 10.09 5.44
CA ILE A 96 6.52 9.94 4.54
C ILE A 96 7.65 10.74 5.15
N ARG A 97 8.74 10.08 5.48
CA ARG A 97 9.97 10.72 5.98
C ARG A 97 10.98 10.89 4.86
N GLU A 98 11.98 11.70 5.12
CA GLU A 98 13.11 11.94 4.23
C GLU A 98 12.72 12.57 2.88
N VAL A 99 11.63 13.33 2.87
CA VAL A 99 11.25 14.14 1.73
C VAL A 99 12.15 15.38 1.67
N GLN A 100 12.67 15.69 0.50
CA GLN A 100 13.57 16.84 0.32
C GLN A 100 12.87 18.16 0.69
N LYS A 101 13.55 19.00 1.44
CA LYS A 101 12.98 20.26 1.96
C LYS A 101 12.53 21.23 0.87
N ASN A 102 13.20 21.23 -0.27
CA ASN A 102 12.85 22.08 -1.42
C ASN A 102 11.71 21.53 -2.28
N ALA A 103 11.19 20.35 -1.96
CA ALA A 103 10.05 19.79 -2.67
C ALA A 103 8.81 20.66 -2.49
N GLN A 104 8.14 20.97 -3.58
CA GLN A 104 6.88 21.72 -3.55
C GLN A 104 5.71 20.76 -3.35
N ILE A 105 5.25 20.68 -2.12
CA ILE A 105 4.18 19.79 -1.72
C ILE A 105 3.07 20.61 -1.10
N ASP A 106 1.83 20.36 -1.53
CA ASP A 106 0.64 21.01 -1.02
C ASP A 106 -0.31 20.00 -0.38
N ILE A 107 -1.10 20.46 0.55
CA ILE A 107 -2.19 19.67 1.13
C ILE A 107 -3.16 19.29 0.02
N GLY A 108 -3.57 18.00 0.00
CA GLY A 108 -4.42 17.43 -1.04
C GLY A 108 -3.67 16.77 -2.19
N ASN A 109 -2.33 16.90 -2.25
CA ASN A 109 -1.56 16.22 -3.29
C ASN A 109 -1.72 14.70 -3.17
N PRO A 110 -1.99 13.99 -4.30
CA PRO A 110 -2.11 12.54 -4.28
C PRO A 110 -0.77 11.85 -4.07
N VAL A 111 -0.82 10.77 -3.31
CA VAL A 111 0.32 9.88 -3.03
C VAL A 111 0.03 8.53 -3.67
N LYS A 112 0.96 8.05 -4.48
CA LYS A 112 0.86 6.79 -5.20
C LYS A 112 2.14 5.99 -5.04
N THR A 113 2.09 4.70 -5.37
CA THR A 113 3.32 3.88 -5.41
C THR A 113 4.31 4.45 -6.41
N SER A 114 5.61 4.42 -6.06
CA SER A 114 6.64 5.05 -6.87
C SER A 114 7.11 4.21 -8.07
N GLY A 115 6.94 2.89 -8.01
CA GLY A 115 7.52 1.96 -8.96
C GLY A 115 9.00 1.63 -8.69
N PHE A 116 9.61 2.18 -7.65
CA PHE A 116 10.97 1.83 -7.21
C PHE A 116 11.01 0.58 -6.33
N SER A 117 10.05 -0.28 -6.48
CA SER A 117 9.92 -1.52 -5.72
C SER A 117 9.73 -2.69 -6.67
N ASN A 118 10.30 -3.84 -6.34
CA ASN A 118 10.03 -5.09 -7.04
C ASN A 118 8.66 -5.70 -6.65
N ILE A 119 7.97 -5.10 -5.69
CA ILE A 119 6.69 -5.59 -5.16
C ILE A 119 5.51 -4.85 -5.78
N TYR A 120 5.55 -3.52 -5.76
CA TYR A 120 4.41 -2.70 -6.16
C TYR A 120 4.62 -2.10 -7.54
N PRO A 121 3.69 -2.33 -8.50
CA PRO A 121 3.71 -1.57 -9.75
C PRO A 121 3.51 -0.07 -9.46
N PRO A 122 3.96 0.81 -10.36
CA PRO A 122 3.85 2.25 -10.17
C PRO A 122 2.41 2.73 -10.24
N ASN A 123 2.16 3.89 -9.63
CA ASN A 123 0.92 4.65 -9.74
C ASN A 123 -0.33 4.02 -9.09
N LEU A 124 -0.17 3.05 -8.20
CA LEU A 124 -1.29 2.58 -7.38
C LEU A 124 -1.62 3.64 -6.32
N PRO A 125 -2.90 4.03 -6.16
CA PRO A 125 -3.29 4.99 -5.14
C PRO A 125 -2.94 4.52 -3.74
N VAL A 126 -2.45 5.43 -2.90
CA VAL A 126 -2.14 5.16 -1.49
C VAL A 126 -2.91 6.11 -0.58
N GLY A 127 -2.87 7.39 -0.85
CA GLY A 127 -3.54 8.39 -0.03
C GLY A 127 -3.35 9.82 -0.53
N ASP A 128 -3.64 10.75 0.36
CA ASP A 128 -3.52 12.19 0.08
C ASP A 128 -2.76 12.89 1.20
N VAL A 129 -1.98 13.91 0.84
CA VAL A 129 -1.24 14.74 1.79
C VAL A 129 -2.22 15.56 2.61
N ILE A 130 -2.09 15.52 3.95
CA ILE A 130 -2.93 16.29 4.87
C ILE A 130 -2.16 17.29 5.73
N GLU A 131 -0.87 17.09 5.90
CA GLU A 131 -0.02 17.96 6.72
C GLU A 131 1.43 17.87 6.24
N ILE A 132 2.15 18.98 6.33
CA ILE A 132 3.57 19.07 5.97
C ILE A 132 4.29 19.70 7.15
N GLN A 133 5.32 19.02 7.67
CA GLN A 133 6.14 19.50 8.77
C GLN A 133 7.58 19.69 8.31
N ASP A 134 8.10 20.90 8.55
CA ASP A 134 9.52 21.19 8.40
C ASP A 134 10.23 20.98 9.75
N GLU A 135 11.15 20.04 9.82
CA GLU A 135 11.99 19.90 11.00
C GLU A 135 13.06 20.99 11.02
N ARG A 136 13.15 21.71 12.15
CA ARG A 136 14.18 22.73 12.36
C ARG A 136 15.57 22.10 12.30
N GLY A 137 16.43 22.66 11.44
CA GLY A 137 17.81 22.19 11.26
C GLY A 137 17.95 20.93 10.41
N SER A 138 16.84 20.41 9.86
CA SER A 138 16.86 19.29 8.91
C SER A 138 16.73 19.81 7.47
N PHE A 139 17.34 19.08 6.52
CA PHE A 139 17.17 19.31 5.09
C PHE A 139 15.94 18.55 4.54
N GLN A 140 15.16 17.94 5.40
CA GLN A 140 14.07 17.04 5.05
C GLN A 140 12.75 17.49 5.67
N LYS A 141 11.66 17.14 5.01
CA LYS A 141 10.29 17.32 5.47
C LYS A 141 9.70 16.00 5.91
N ILE A 142 8.76 16.08 6.86
CA ILE A 142 7.86 14.97 7.16
C ILE A 142 6.49 15.31 6.60
N VAL A 143 5.94 14.41 5.79
CA VAL A 143 4.65 14.59 5.14
C VAL A 143 3.66 13.59 5.73
N LYS A 144 2.57 14.08 6.29
CA LYS A 144 1.50 13.25 6.82
C LYS A 144 0.47 12.97 5.73
N VAL A 145 0.06 11.72 5.63
CA VAL A 145 -0.81 11.21 4.57
C VAL A 145 -2.01 10.52 5.19
N LYS A 146 -3.20 10.80 4.66
CA LYS A 146 -4.41 10.03 4.97
C LYS A 146 -4.59 8.93 3.93
N ILE A 147 -4.75 7.69 4.38
CA ILE A 147 -4.95 6.52 3.53
C ILE A 147 -6.28 6.65 2.78
N SER A 148 -6.29 6.39 1.47
CA SER A 148 -7.49 6.43 0.63
C SER A 148 -8.43 5.26 0.87
N SER A 149 -7.88 4.12 1.31
CA SER A 149 -8.62 2.87 1.45
C SER A 149 -9.28 2.76 2.82
N ASN A 150 -10.52 2.27 2.84
CA ASN A 150 -11.20 1.97 4.10
C ASN A 150 -10.83 0.56 4.58
N ILE A 151 -9.83 0.47 5.44
CA ILE A 151 -9.31 -0.80 5.96
C ILE A 151 -10.31 -1.46 6.94
N GLY A 152 -11.17 -0.69 7.59
CA GLY A 152 -12.10 -1.20 8.60
C GLY A 152 -13.27 -2.02 8.06
N SER A 153 -13.53 -2.00 6.76
CA SER A 153 -14.69 -2.66 6.15
C SER A 153 -14.36 -3.44 4.88
N LEU A 154 -13.24 -4.16 4.88
CA LEU A 154 -12.81 -4.98 3.75
C LEU A 154 -13.68 -6.25 3.64
N LEU A 155 -14.29 -6.46 2.48
CA LEU A 155 -15.03 -7.67 2.15
C LEU A 155 -14.33 -8.47 1.04
N ASN A 156 -13.91 -7.80 0.00
CA ASN A 156 -13.22 -8.37 -1.14
C ASN A 156 -11.97 -7.57 -1.46
N VAL A 157 -10.91 -8.27 -1.84
CA VAL A 157 -9.64 -7.67 -2.21
C VAL A 157 -9.16 -8.27 -3.53
N PHE A 158 -8.19 -7.60 -4.14
CA PHE A 158 -7.53 -8.05 -5.35
C PHE A 158 -6.06 -8.31 -5.05
N VAL A 159 -5.55 -9.47 -5.44
CA VAL A 159 -4.13 -9.78 -5.38
C VAL A 159 -3.53 -9.58 -6.77
N ILE A 160 -2.51 -8.75 -6.87
CA ILE A 160 -1.80 -8.51 -8.13
C ILE A 160 -0.73 -9.57 -8.29
N GLN A 161 -0.86 -10.37 -9.33
CA GLN A 161 0.13 -11.36 -9.72
C GLN A 161 0.92 -10.84 -10.91
N ASP A 162 2.24 -10.99 -10.85
CA ASP A 162 3.12 -10.64 -11.96
C ASP A 162 3.13 -11.79 -12.98
N SER A 163 2.72 -11.49 -14.21
CA SER A 163 2.70 -12.47 -15.29
C SER A 163 4.06 -12.69 -15.97
N LEU A 164 5.10 -11.96 -15.52
CA LEU A 164 6.44 -12.08 -16.10
C LEU A 164 7.23 -13.30 -15.62
N ASN A 165 6.66 -14.12 -14.75
CA ASN A 165 7.28 -15.35 -14.22
C ASN A 165 6.73 -16.63 -14.85
N GLU A 166 6.16 -16.53 -16.01
CA GLU A 166 5.85 -17.71 -16.82
C GLU A 166 7.04 -18.14 -17.67
#